data_a8e9fae9ba79f9e229540e51eab33c23
#
_entry.id   a8e9fae9ba79f9e229540e51eab33c23
#
_cell.length_a   1.000
_cell.length_b   1.000
_cell.length_c   1.000
_cell.angle_alpha   90.00
_cell.angle_beta   90.00
_cell.angle_gamma   90.00
#
_symmetry.space_group_name_H-M   'P 1'
#
loop_
_entity.id
_entity.type
_entity.pdbx_description
1 polymer ?
#
loop_
_entity_poly.entity_id
_entity_poly.type
_entity_poly.pdbx_seq_one_letter_code
_entity_poly.pdbx_strand_id
1 'polypeptide(L)'
;MTKILDEVLAANAKYAENFGDKGNLPLPPSRHFAILTCMDARLDPAKYAGLVEGDAHVIRNAGGRASDDAIRSLVISYKLLGTREWFVSTTQTAGWNCSQTTICAICWRAA
;
A
#
# COMPACT_ATOMS: atom_id res chain seq x y z
N MET A 1 23.76 10.73 -15.64
CA MET A 1 22.61 10.13 -14.93
C MET A 1 22.90 8.67 -14.65
N THR A 2 22.31 8.10 -13.65
CA THR A 2 22.55 6.70 -13.30
C THR A 2 21.73 5.78 -14.22
N LYS A 3 22.25 4.58 -14.46
CA LYS A 3 21.52 3.54 -15.20
C LYS A 3 20.14 3.26 -14.60
N ILE A 4 20.02 3.27 -13.27
CA ILE A 4 18.75 3.06 -12.56
C ILE A 4 17.74 4.15 -12.90
N LEU A 5 18.16 5.40 -12.94
CA LEU A 5 17.29 6.51 -13.33
C LEU A 5 16.74 6.32 -14.75
N ASP A 6 17.60 5.97 -15.69
CA ASP A 6 17.20 5.75 -17.08
C ASP A 6 16.18 4.57 -17.19
N GLU A 7 16.41 3.49 -16.46
CA GLU A 7 15.49 2.35 -16.40
C GLU A 7 14.13 2.74 -15.81
N VAL A 8 14.12 3.50 -14.71
CA VAL A 8 12.88 3.97 -14.08
C VAL A 8 12.11 4.90 -15.01
N LEU A 9 12.78 5.84 -15.66
CA LEU A 9 12.14 6.76 -16.60
C LEU A 9 11.54 6.03 -17.81
N ALA A 10 12.24 5.03 -18.34
CA ALA A 10 11.73 4.21 -19.44
C ALA A 10 10.49 3.40 -19.03
N ALA A 11 10.51 2.81 -17.83
CA ALA A 11 9.36 2.09 -17.29
C ALA A 11 8.17 3.02 -17.05
N ASN A 12 8.43 4.22 -16.52
CA ASN A 12 7.40 5.24 -16.29
C ASN A 12 6.76 5.71 -17.60
N ALA A 13 7.54 5.91 -18.65
CA ALA A 13 7.01 6.29 -19.96
C ALA A 13 6.01 5.23 -20.48
N LYS A 14 6.35 3.95 -20.38
CA LYS A 14 5.44 2.85 -20.76
C LYS A 14 4.19 2.82 -19.90
N TYR A 15 4.32 3.01 -18.59
CA TYR A 15 3.19 3.08 -17.68
C TYR A 15 2.25 4.22 -18.04
N ALA A 16 2.79 5.41 -18.32
CA ALA A 16 2.02 6.58 -18.72
C ALA A 16 1.28 6.39 -20.05
N GLU A 17 1.93 5.76 -21.04
CA GLU A 17 1.29 5.42 -22.32
C GLU A 17 0.08 4.48 -22.17
N ASN A 18 0.16 3.55 -21.23
CA ASN A 18 -0.88 2.55 -20.97
C ASN A 18 -1.80 2.92 -19.79
N PHE A 19 -1.74 4.17 -19.33
CA PHE A 19 -2.50 4.61 -18.16
C PHE A 19 -4.02 4.54 -18.38
N GLY A 20 -4.48 4.85 -19.58
CA GLY A 20 -5.89 4.79 -19.96
C GLY A 20 -6.77 5.69 -19.10
N ASP A 21 -7.92 5.18 -18.70
CA ASP A 21 -8.90 5.92 -17.90
C ASP A 21 -8.59 6.01 -16.41
N LYS A 22 -7.44 5.53 -15.96
CA LYS A 22 -7.05 5.54 -14.54
C LYS A 22 -6.98 6.95 -13.95
N GLY A 23 -6.70 7.96 -14.78
CA GLY A 23 -6.75 9.37 -14.38
C GLY A 23 -8.13 9.87 -13.94
N ASN A 24 -9.18 9.16 -14.30
CA ASN A 24 -10.57 9.46 -13.93
C ASN A 24 -11.05 8.71 -12.70
N LEU A 25 -10.19 7.91 -12.06
CA LEU A 25 -10.54 7.20 -10.84
C LEU A 25 -10.86 8.20 -9.70
N PRO A 26 -11.87 7.90 -8.88
CA PRO A 26 -12.22 8.78 -7.75
C PRO A 26 -11.11 8.77 -6.70
N LEU A 27 -11.01 9.87 -5.94
CA LEU A 27 -10.03 10.00 -4.87
C LEU A 27 -10.23 8.97 -3.74
N PRO A 28 -11.46 8.68 -3.26
CA PRO A 28 -11.67 7.63 -2.28
C PRO A 28 -11.38 6.24 -2.87
N PRO A 29 -10.74 5.34 -2.09
CA PRO A 29 -10.46 3.99 -2.57
C PRO A 29 -11.74 3.18 -2.74
N SER A 30 -11.88 2.51 -3.87
CA SER A 30 -13.12 1.82 -4.28
C SER A 30 -13.51 0.68 -3.34
N ARG A 31 -12.55 0.02 -2.71
CA ARG A 31 -12.78 -1.09 -1.78
C ARG A 31 -12.83 -0.65 -0.31
N HIS A 32 -12.74 0.65 -0.04
CA HIS A 32 -12.92 1.27 1.27
C HIS A 32 -12.02 0.70 2.38
N PHE A 33 -10.80 0.34 2.07
CA PHE A 33 -9.84 -0.09 3.07
C PHE A 33 -8.44 0.48 2.86
N ALA A 34 -7.63 0.38 3.89
CA ALA A 34 -6.22 0.75 3.85
C ALA A 34 -5.35 -0.39 4.39
N ILE A 35 -4.16 -0.51 3.85
CA ILE A 35 -3.13 -1.43 4.34
C ILE A 35 -1.97 -0.63 4.88
N LEU A 36 -1.52 -0.97 6.08
CA LEU A 36 -0.23 -0.56 6.62
C LEU A 36 0.71 -1.77 6.60
N THR A 37 1.80 -1.68 5.86
CA THR A 37 2.72 -2.80 5.65
C THR A 37 4.17 -2.37 5.60
N CYS A 38 5.08 -3.34 5.55
CA CYS A 38 6.50 -3.10 5.48
C CYS A 38 6.94 -2.59 4.09
N MET A 39 7.98 -1.74 4.10
CA MET A 39 8.64 -1.25 2.89
C MET A 39 9.56 -2.27 2.23
N ASP A 40 9.68 -3.47 2.76
CA ASP A 40 10.55 -4.53 2.24
C ASP A 40 10.32 -4.73 0.73
N ALA A 41 11.39 -4.62 -0.07
CA ALA A 41 11.31 -4.70 -1.51
C ALA A 41 10.83 -6.07 -2.04
N ARG A 42 10.87 -7.12 -1.22
CA ARG A 42 10.38 -8.46 -1.54
C ARG A 42 8.86 -8.58 -1.43
N LEU A 43 8.21 -7.62 -0.77
CA LEU A 43 6.76 -7.57 -0.59
C LEU A 43 6.14 -6.65 -1.64
N ASP A 44 5.05 -7.08 -2.23
CA ASP A 44 4.24 -6.26 -3.11
C ASP A 44 2.78 -6.34 -2.66
N PRO A 45 2.29 -5.32 -1.94
CA PRO A 45 0.91 -5.31 -1.45
C PRO A 45 -0.14 -5.45 -2.54
N ALA A 46 0.10 -4.89 -3.72
CA ALA A 46 -0.82 -5.03 -4.84
C ALA A 46 -0.96 -6.49 -5.27
N LYS A 47 0.13 -7.25 -5.26
CA LYS A 47 0.11 -8.67 -5.63
C LYS A 47 -0.51 -9.54 -4.55
N TYR A 48 -0.05 -9.43 -3.29
CA TYR A 48 -0.54 -10.33 -2.26
C TYR A 48 -1.96 -10.02 -1.78
N ALA A 49 -2.42 -8.79 -1.94
CA ALA A 49 -3.78 -8.39 -1.60
C ALA A 49 -4.72 -8.29 -2.82
N GLY A 50 -4.23 -8.57 -4.02
CA GLY A 50 -5.03 -8.54 -5.24
C GLY A 50 -5.56 -7.16 -5.57
N LEU A 51 -4.71 -6.14 -5.50
CA LEU A 51 -5.10 -4.75 -5.72
C LEU A 51 -4.72 -4.27 -7.12
N VAL A 52 -5.57 -3.42 -7.66
CA VAL A 52 -5.27 -2.57 -8.79
C VAL A 52 -5.39 -1.10 -8.38
N GLU A 53 -4.96 -0.19 -9.23
CA GLU A 53 -5.01 1.26 -8.94
C GLU A 53 -6.44 1.68 -8.57
N GLY A 54 -6.58 2.48 -7.54
CA GLY A 54 -7.86 2.97 -7.04
C GLY A 54 -8.55 2.07 -6.02
N ASP A 55 -8.06 0.86 -5.77
CA ASP A 55 -8.73 -0.10 -4.87
C ASP A 55 -8.60 0.26 -3.39
N ALA A 56 -7.41 0.56 -2.93
CA ALA A 56 -7.11 0.76 -1.51
C ALA A 56 -5.96 1.74 -1.29
N HIS A 57 -5.90 2.33 -0.10
CA HIS A 57 -4.71 3.05 0.34
C HIS A 57 -3.65 2.07 0.82
N VAL A 58 -2.41 2.28 0.39
CA VAL A 58 -1.27 1.48 0.81
C VAL A 58 -0.25 2.39 1.49
N ILE A 59 -0.04 2.17 2.78
CA ILE A 59 0.90 2.92 3.61
C ILE A 59 2.05 1.98 3.96
N ARG A 60 3.29 2.40 3.71
CA ARG A 60 4.46 1.57 3.92
C ARG A 60 5.53 2.29 4.73
N ASN A 61 6.11 1.57 5.69
CA ASN A 61 7.26 2.05 6.43
C ASN A 61 8.16 0.88 6.84
N ALA A 62 9.27 1.18 7.51
CA ALA A 62 10.15 0.15 8.03
C ALA A 62 9.43 -0.71 9.08
N GLY A 63 9.18 -1.98 8.74
CA GLY A 63 8.54 -2.95 9.60
C GLY A 63 7.01 -2.94 9.60
N GLY A 64 6.35 -2.05 8.87
CA GLY A 64 4.89 -1.93 8.89
C GLY A 64 4.35 -1.48 10.25
N ARG A 65 5.04 -0.57 10.90
CA ARG A 65 4.72 -0.12 12.25
C ARG A 65 3.70 1.02 12.27
N ALA A 66 2.83 1.01 13.27
CA ALA A 66 1.88 2.08 13.52
C ALA A 66 2.59 3.28 14.18
N SER A 67 3.49 3.92 13.42
CA SER A 67 4.15 5.15 13.79
C SER A 67 3.18 6.33 13.79
N ASP A 68 3.56 7.45 14.37
CA ASP A 68 2.71 8.65 14.39
C ASP A 68 2.27 9.09 12.99
N ASP A 69 3.18 9.05 12.02
CA ASP A 69 2.85 9.40 10.65
C ASP A 69 1.93 8.38 9.98
N ALA A 70 2.15 7.10 10.22
CA ALA A 70 1.26 6.04 9.73
C ALA A 70 -0.15 6.18 10.32
N ILE A 71 -0.25 6.45 11.62
CA ILE A 71 -1.54 6.71 12.28
C ILE A 71 -2.22 7.93 11.69
N ARG A 72 -1.49 9.03 11.48
CA ARG A 72 -2.01 10.23 10.82
C ARG A 72 -2.60 9.90 9.46
N SER A 73 -1.87 9.13 8.65
CA SER A 73 -2.33 8.72 7.31
C SER A 73 -3.59 7.85 7.37
N LEU A 74 -3.65 6.90 8.31
CA LEU A 74 -4.84 6.06 8.50
C LEU A 74 -6.05 6.87 8.97
N VAL A 75 -5.86 7.84 9.85
CA VAL A 75 -6.94 8.73 10.31
C VAL A 75 -7.48 9.56 9.14
N ILE A 76 -6.62 10.12 8.31
CA ILE A 76 -7.04 10.87 7.12
C ILE A 76 -7.79 9.96 6.14
N SER A 77 -7.27 8.77 5.92
CA SER A 77 -7.91 7.75 5.09
C SER A 77 -9.35 7.45 5.55
N TYR A 78 -9.54 7.30 6.83
CA TYR A 78 -10.85 7.05 7.43
C TYR A 78 -11.76 8.29 7.43
N LYS A 79 -11.28 9.40 7.97
CA LYS A 79 -12.11 10.60 8.20
C LYS A 79 -12.47 11.35 6.92
N LEU A 80 -11.55 11.41 5.96
CA LEU A 80 -11.71 12.25 4.77
C LEU A 80 -11.92 11.45 3.49
N LEU A 81 -11.47 10.21 3.43
CA LEU A 81 -11.42 9.43 2.19
C LEU A 81 -12.25 8.13 2.24
N GLY A 82 -13.05 7.96 3.27
CA GLY A 82 -14.12 6.96 3.31
C GLY A 82 -13.68 5.51 3.53
N THR A 83 -12.47 5.26 4.01
CA THR A 83 -12.09 3.89 4.38
C THR A 83 -12.80 3.44 5.64
N ARG A 84 -13.07 2.15 5.75
CA ARG A 84 -13.82 1.55 6.86
C ARG A 84 -13.07 0.41 7.54
N GLU A 85 -12.05 -0.12 6.90
CA GLU A 85 -11.27 -1.24 7.40
C GLU A 85 -9.79 -0.94 7.24
N TRP A 86 -8.99 -1.37 8.20
CA TRP A 86 -7.53 -1.28 8.16
C TRP A 86 -6.92 -2.65 8.35
N PHE A 87 -5.97 -2.98 7.49
CA PHE A 87 -5.15 -4.17 7.62
C PHE A 87 -3.73 -3.75 7.99
N VAL A 88 -3.24 -4.23 9.12
CA VAL A 88 -1.88 -3.98 9.56
C VAL A 88 -1.07 -5.26 9.42
N SER A 89 -0.13 -5.25 8.51
CA SER A 89 0.78 -6.38 8.27
C SER A 89 2.18 -6.00 8.72
N THR A 90 2.55 -6.45 9.90
CA THR A 90 3.90 -6.23 10.44
C THR A 90 4.83 -7.37 10.05
N THR A 91 6.08 -7.05 9.72
CA THR A 91 7.11 -8.07 9.61
C THR A 91 7.71 -8.34 10.99
N GLN A 92 7.77 -9.60 11.39
CA GLN A 92 8.46 -9.97 12.61
C GLN A 92 9.97 -9.92 12.37
N THR A 93 10.69 -9.26 13.26
CA THR A 93 12.14 -9.06 13.15
C THR A 93 12.99 -10.28 13.43
N ALA A 94 12.43 -11.37 13.94
CA ALA A 94 13.15 -12.59 14.25
C ALA A 94 13.20 -13.53 13.04
N GLY A 95 14.22 -13.36 12.21
CA GLY A 95 14.44 -14.21 11.05
C GLY A 95 13.67 -13.73 9.81
N TRP A 96 14.38 -13.13 8.93
CA TRP A 96 13.93 -12.60 7.63
C TRP A 96 13.41 -13.70 6.69
N ASN A 97 12.40 -14.43 7.09
CA ASN A 97 11.82 -15.46 6.26
C ASN A 97 10.53 -14.92 5.62
N CYS A 98 10.66 -14.41 4.41
CA CYS A 98 9.55 -13.89 3.59
C CYS A 98 8.51 -14.95 3.19
N SER A 99 8.74 -16.22 3.48
CA SER A 99 7.84 -17.30 3.08
C SER A 99 6.57 -17.38 3.95
N GLN A 100 6.51 -16.63 5.03
CA GLN A 100 5.34 -16.57 5.90
C GLN A 100 4.93 -15.09 6.10
N THR A 101 4.36 -14.49 5.09
CA THR A 101 3.60 -13.27 5.28
C THR A 101 2.29 -13.66 5.98
N THR A 102 2.38 -13.92 7.28
CA THR A 102 1.19 -14.02 8.10
C THR A 102 0.65 -12.60 8.21
N ILE A 103 -0.40 -12.31 7.48
CA ILE A 103 -1.18 -11.10 7.70
C ILE A 103 -1.77 -11.25 9.10
N CYS A 104 -1.10 -10.69 10.09
CA CYS A 104 -1.77 -10.37 11.35
C CYS A 104 -2.74 -9.24 11.04
N ALA A 105 -3.90 -9.61 10.50
CA ALA A 105 -4.97 -8.67 10.29
C ALA A 105 -5.50 -8.26 11.66
N ILE A 106 -5.00 -7.16 12.18
CA ILE A 106 -5.79 -6.40 13.14
C ILE A 106 -6.84 -5.71 12.28
N CYS A 107 -7.91 -6.44 12.01
CA CYS A 107 -9.05 -5.88 11.32
C CYS A 107 -9.78 -4.97 12.31
N TRP A 108 -9.52 -3.68 12.23
CA TRP A 108 -10.38 -2.70 12.89
C TRP A 108 -11.47 -2.31 11.91
N ARG A 109 -12.70 -2.69 12.25
CA ARG A 109 -13.87 -2.32 11.49
C ARG A 109 -14.55 -1.14 12.18
N ALA A 110 -14.57 0.01 11.52
CA ALA A 110 -15.41 1.10 11.96
C ALA A 110 -16.89 0.72 11.75
N ALA A 111 -17.62 0.77 12.82
CA ALA A 111 -19.06 0.61 12.76
C ALA A 111 -19.73 1.77 11.99
#